data_92f4a82be3db0c77f72463296a674379
#
_entry.id   92f4a82be3db0c77f72463296a674379
#
_cell.length_a   1.000
_cell.length_b   1.000
_cell.length_c   1.000
_cell.angle_alpha   90.00
_cell.angle_beta   90.00
_cell.angle_gamma   90.00
#
_symmetry.space_group_name_H-M   'P 1'
#
loop_
_entity.id
_entity.type
_entity.pdbx_description
1 polymer ?
#
loop_
_entity_poly.entity_id
_entity_poly.type
_entity_poly.pdbx_seq_one_letter_code
_entity_poly.pdbx_strand_id
1 'polypeptide(L)'
;MYPTSQSSPLPSTPTVGSPCWLELATDQPEAAMTFYQQVMGWDYEVRDDSDGVPYYVATLAGDPVAAIRPVAEPIMDWTVYLLTDDLAATVKLSERLGGQTIEAVHSVPKVGLKALIEAPAGAIFGACQPAPDWTFTAGMPNTLVWAEFITHLAPQADQFFGELFGFFGQQFGDGADDDYMVWYAGDDSVIGRARMMAGTPDSVPARWMAHFRTPLDRDFDDALVLAHEAGARLRFRPYTSQIGKVAMLSDPTGARFALIDPSLAVEGGGGSGADDPFDD
;
A
#
# COMPACT_ATOMS: atom_id res chain seq x y z
N MET A 1 7.66 16.26 13.10
CA MET A 1 9.06 15.86 12.86
C MET A 1 8.97 14.60 12.02
N TYR A 2 9.27 14.65 10.72
CA TYR A 2 9.27 13.45 9.88
C TYR A 2 10.34 12.49 10.41
N PRO A 3 10.11 11.17 10.35
CA PRO A 3 11.15 10.21 10.70
C PRO A 3 12.38 10.46 9.84
N THR A 4 13.55 10.53 10.49
CA THR A 4 14.83 10.81 9.85
C THR A 4 15.19 9.70 8.86
N SER A 5 15.81 10.06 7.77
CA SER A 5 16.09 9.37 6.49
C SER A 5 16.79 7.99 6.52
N GLN A 6 16.86 7.28 7.64
CA GLN A 6 17.53 5.96 7.72
C GLN A 6 16.66 4.82 8.26
N SER A 7 15.45 5.08 8.76
CA SER A 7 14.53 4.04 9.22
C SER A 7 13.30 3.99 8.34
N SER A 8 12.79 2.77 8.06
CA SER A 8 11.46 2.59 7.49
C SER A 8 10.44 3.40 8.30
N PRO A 9 9.51 4.11 7.68
CA PRO A 9 8.41 4.74 8.40
C PRO A 9 7.46 3.72 9.05
N LEU A 10 7.51 2.43 8.64
CA LEU A 10 6.72 1.37 9.23
C LEU A 10 7.35 0.85 10.53
N PRO A 11 6.53 0.54 11.57
CA PRO A 11 7.00 0.04 12.84
C PRO A 11 7.72 -1.31 12.70
N SER A 12 8.80 -1.51 13.47
CA SER A 12 9.55 -2.77 13.51
C SER A 12 8.77 -3.92 14.13
N THR A 13 7.78 -3.61 14.96
CA THR A 13 6.81 -4.56 15.52
C THR A 13 5.44 -4.06 15.14
N PRO A 14 4.67 -4.81 14.34
CA PRO A 14 3.35 -4.37 13.90
C PRO A 14 2.41 -4.18 15.09
N THR A 15 1.74 -3.03 15.14
CA THR A 15 0.65 -2.72 16.07
C THR A 15 -0.69 -2.85 15.36
N VAL A 16 -1.79 -2.98 16.11
CA VAL A 16 -3.15 -2.99 15.53
C VAL A 16 -3.33 -1.76 14.64
N GLY A 17 -3.80 -2.00 13.40
CA GLY A 17 -3.91 -0.99 12.35
C GLY A 17 -2.68 -0.84 11.45
N SER A 18 -1.50 -1.38 11.82
CA SER A 18 -0.34 -1.33 10.92
C SER A 18 -0.55 -2.20 9.69
N PRO A 19 0.00 -1.83 8.51
CA PRO A 19 0.13 -2.75 7.39
C PRO A 19 0.87 -4.02 7.80
N CYS A 20 0.23 -5.16 7.63
CA CYS A 20 0.77 -6.47 8.02
C CYS A 20 0.80 -7.48 6.87
N TRP A 21 0.23 -7.12 5.72
CA TRP A 21 0.25 -7.92 4.50
C TRP A 21 -0.10 -7.09 3.28
N LEU A 22 0.36 -7.54 2.10
CA LEU A 22 -0.02 -7.03 0.79
C LEU A 22 -0.52 -8.15 -0.10
N GLU A 23 -1.54 -7.87 -0.91
CA GLU A 23 -2.05 -8.83 -1.86
C GLU A 23 -2.43 -8.14 -3.18
N LEU A 24 -1.99 -8.73 -4.28
CA LEU A 24 -2.43 -8.35 -5.62
C LEU A 24 -3.41 -9.42 -6.14
N ALA A 25 -4.68 -9.06 -6.23
CA ALA A 25 -5.71 -9.90 -6.83
C ALA A 25 -5.80 -9.59 -8.33
N THR A 26 -5.38 -10.54 -9.17
CA THR A 26 -5.27 -10.34 -10.63
C THR A 26 -5.75 -11.53 -11.43
N ASP A 27 -6.27 -11.29 -12.64
CA ASP A 27 -6.58 -12.30 -13.65
C ASP A 27 -5.36 -12.73 -14.49
N GLN A 28 -4.20 -12.08 -14.28
CA GLN A 28 -2.94 -12.33 -14.98
C GLN A 28 -1.77 -12.63 -14.01
N PRO A 29 -1.89 -13.66 -13.14
CA PRO A 29 -0.92 -13.89 -12.07
C PRO A 29 0.49 -14.17 -12.57
N GLU A 30 0.65 -14.88 -13.71
CA GLU A 30 1.96 -15.20 -14.28
C GLU A 30 2.68 -13.94 -14.79
N ALA A 31 1.94 -12.99 -15.38
CA ALA A 31 2.49 -11.73 -15.85
C ALA A 31 2.94 -10.87 -14.66
N ALA A 32 2.11 -10.80 -13.60
CA ALA A 32 2.46 -10.09 -12.38
C ALA A 32 3.69 -10.71 -11.71
N MET A 33 3.71 -12.04 -11.54
CA MET A 33 4.86 -12.74 -10.94
C MET A 33 6.15 -12.49 -11.71
N THR A 34 6.11 -12.58 -13.04
CA THR A 34 7.29 -12.32 -13.89
C THR A 34 7.79 -10.89 -13.72
N PHE A 35 6.87 -9.93 -13.69
CA PHE A 35 7.22 -8.52 -13.50
C PHE A 35 7.90 -8.26 -12.16
N TYR A 36 7.27 -8.67 -11.04
CA TYR A 36 7.84 -8.42 -9.71
C TYR A 36 9.10 -9.24 -9.44
N GLN A 37 9.26 -10.42 -10.05
CA GLN A 37 10.53 -11.15 -10.04
C GLN A 37 11.65 -10.34 -10.70
N GLN A 38 11.39 -9.75 -11.87
CA GLN A 38 12.40 -8.95 -12.60
C GLN A 38 12.74 -7.65 -11.88
N VAL A 39 11.74 -6.95 -11.34
CA VAL A 39 11.91 -5.61 -10.77
C VAL A 39 12.32 -5.65 -9.30
N MET A 40 11.74 -6.57 -8.52
CA MET A 40 11.95 -6.66 -7.07
C MET A 40 12.82 -7.84 -6.65
N GLY A 41 13.12 -8.78 -7.56
CA GLY A 41 13.86 -9.99 -7.23
C GLY A 41 13.07 -10.96 -6.36
N TRP A 42 11.73 -10.94 -6.43
CA TRP A 42 10.90 -11.84 -5.64
C TRP A 42 10.90 -13.26 -6.21
N ASP A 43 10.96 -14.24 -5.32
CA ASP A 43 10.64 -15.64 -5.59
C ASP A 43 9.21 -15.94 -5.14
N TYR A 44 8.65 -17.09 -5.55
CA TYR A 44 7.27 -17.44 -5.24
C TYR A 44 7.14 -18.84 -4.65
N GLU A 45 6.37 -18.94 -3.57
CA GLU A 45 5.91 -20.19 -2.99
C GLU A 45 4.41 -20.34 -3.26
N VAL A 46 4.02 -21.52 -3.79
CA VAL A 46 2.60 -21.83 -3.99
C VAL A 46 2.01 -22.36 -2.71
N ARG A 47 0.88 -21.81 -2.30
CA ARG A 47 0.02 -22.32 -1.23
C ARG A 47 -1.39 -22.42 -1.77
N ASP A 48 -2.18 -23.35 -1.28
CA ASP A 48 -3.61 -23.38 -1.58
C ASP A 48 -4.34 -22.64 -0.44
N ASP A 49 -5.31 -21.82 -0.80
CA ASP A 49 -6.24 -21.25 0.18
C ASP A 49 -7.23 -22.33 0.69
N SER A 50 -8.17 -21.94 1.54
CA SER A 50 -9.17 -22.87 2.09
C SER A 50 -10.08 -23.51 1.02
N ASP A 51 -10.18 -22.89 -0.15
CA ASP A 51 -11.03 -23.31 -1.27
C ASP A 51 -10.24 -24.06 -2.35
N GLY A 52 -8.93 -24.29 -2.12
CA GLY A 52 -8.03 -24.95 -3.06
C GLY A 52 -7.63 -24.09 -4.24
N VAL A 53 -7.77 -22.76 -4.12
CA VAL A 53 -7.28 -21.81 -5.12
C VAL A 53 -5.81 -21.55 -4.87
N PRO A 54 -4.95 -21.59 -5.91
CA PRO A 54 -3.54 -21.24 -5.75
C PRO A 54 -3.35 -19.83 -5.17
N TYR A 55 -2.48 -19.73 -4.18
CA TYR A 55 -2.11 -18.49 -3.52
C TYR A 55 -0.58 -18.37 -3.56
N TYR A 56 -0.08 -17.44 -4.36
CA TYR A 56 1.35 -17.29 -4.60
C TYR A 56 1.96 -16.31 -3.60
N VAL A 57 2.65 -16.84 -2.59
CA VAL A 57 3.38 -16.01 -1.63
C VAL A 57 4.69 -15.56 -2.26
N ALA A 58 4.86 -14.26 -2.44
CA ALA A 58 6.10 -13.64 -2.84
C ALA A 58 7.07 -13.62 -1.65
N THR A 59 8.31 -14.02 -1.89
CA THR A 59 9.38 -14.02 -0.89
C THR A 59 10.60 -13.28 -1.40
N LEU A 60 11.32 -12.63 -0.50
CA LEU A 60 12.63 -12.04 -0.75
C LEU A 60 13.64 -12.71 0.17
N ALA A 61 14.62 -13.41 -0.42
CA ALA A 61 15.58 -14.25 0.32
C ALA A 61 14.91 -15.28 1.29
N GLY A 62 13.71 -15.74 0.95
CA GLY A 62 12.91 -16.69 1.74
C GLY A 62 11.94 -16.06 2.73
N ASP A 63 11.99 -14.74 2.95
CA ASP A 63 11.08 -14.03 3.84
C ASP A 63 9.85 -13.53 3.09
N PRO A 64 8.60 -13.74 3.60
CA PRO A 64 7.38 -13.31 2.94
C PRO A 64 7.26 -11.78 2.86
N VAL A 65 6.95 -11.25 1.67
CA VAL A 65 6.85 -9.81 1.39
C VAL A 65 5.49 -9.38 0.81
N ALA A 66 4.77 -10.28 0.15
CA ALA A 66 3.46 -10.02 -0.47
C ALA A 66 2.81 -11.35 -0.93
N ALA A 67 1.62 -11.26 -1.54
CA ALA A 67 1.07 -12.37 -2.32
C ALA A 67 0.45 -11.89 -3.62
N ILE A 68 0.36 -12.83 -4.57
CA ILE A 68 -0.42 -12.69 -5.80
C ILE A 68 -1.52 -13.75 -5.76
N ARG A 69 -2.76 -13.31 -5.91
CA ARG A 69 -3.94 -14.17 -5.86
C ARG A 69 -4.66 -14.15 -7.22
N PRO A 70 -4.81 -15.31 -7.88
CA PRO A 70 -5.62 -15.41 -9.10
C PRO A 70 -7.08 -15.14 -8.78
N VAL A 71 -7.72 -14.28 -9.57
CA VAL A 71 -9.16 -13.97 -9.48
C VAL A 71 -9.72 -13.75 -10.88
N ALA A 72 -11.03 -13.94 -11.03
CA ALA A 72 -11.70 -13.67 -12.32
C ALA A 72 -11.95 -12.17 -12.52
N GLU A 73 -12.18 -11.44 -11.42
CA GLU A 73 -12.41 -9.99 -11.40
C GLU A 73 -11.29 -9.31 -10.59
N PRO A 74 -10.30 -8.69 -11.27
CA PRO A 74 -9.14 -8.14 -10.60
C PRO A 74 -9.47 -6.90 -9.77
N ILE A 75 -8.78 -6.76 -8.64
CA ILE A 75 -8.67 -5.49 -7.93
C ILE A 75 -7.48 -4.75 -8.54
N MET A 76 -7.73 -3.58 -9.13
CA MET A 76 -6.75 -2.83 -9.93
C MET A 76 -5.55 -2.27 -9.16
N ASP A 77 -5.50 -2.46 -7.83
CA ASP A 77 -4.45 -1.95 -6.96
C ASP A 77 -3.98 -3.03 -5.99
N TRP A 78 -2.84 -2.82 -5.38
CA TRP A 78 -2.42 -3.60 -4.24
C TRP A 78 -3.37 -3.40 -3.07
N THR A 79 -3.92 -4.48 -2.55
CA THR A 79 -4.69 -4.46 -1.30
C THR A 79 -3.74 -4.44 -0.11
N VAL A 80 -3.85 -3.41 0.71
CA VAL A 80 -3.13 -3.30 1.98
C VAL A 80 -3.98 -3.93 3.07
N TYR A 81 -3.42 -4.92 3.78
CA TYR A 81 -4.07 -5.55 4.93
C TYR A 81 -3.58 -4.92 6.23
N LEU A 82 -4.52 -4.50 7.05
CA LEU A 82 -4.27 -3.90 8.35
C LEU A 82 -4.43 -4.93 9.46
N LEU A 83 -3.50 -4.94 10.40
CA LEU A 83 -3.46 -5.89 11.50
C LEU A 83 -4.61 -5.68 12.46
N THR A 84 -5.22 -6.76 12.89
CA THR A 84 -6.19 -6.78 14.00
C THR A 84 -5.98 -8.00 14.88
N ASP A 85 -6.28 -7.86 16.17
CA ASP A 85 -6.25 -8.96 17.14
C ASP A 85 -7.55 -9.78 17.14
N ASP A 86 -8.67 -9.17 16.67
CA ASP A 86 -9.99 -9.82 16.57
C ASP A 86 -10.67 -9.39 15.26
N LEU A 87 -10.47 -10.20 14.22
CA LEU A 87 -10.99 -9.92 12.90
C LEU A 87 -12.53 -9.88 12.88
N ALA A 88 -13.19 -10.76 13.64
CA ALA A 88 -14.65 -10.79 13.67
C ALA A 88 -15.24 -9.53 14.32
N ALA A 89 -14.61 -9.01 15.36
CA ALA A 89 -14.99 -7.74 15.98
C ALA A 89 -14.73 -6.56 15.04
N THR A 90 -13.58 -6.57 14.34
CA THR A 90 -13.20 -5.51 13.38
C THR A 90 -14.19 -5.44 12.22
N VAL A 91 -14.56 -6.57 11.62
CA VAL A 91 -15.57 -6.61 10.54
C VAL A 91 -16.91 -6.04 11.02
N LYS A 92 -17.41 -6.48 12.19
CA LYS A 92 -18.65 -5.96 12.76
C LYS A 92 -18.60 -4.46 13.09
N LEU A 93 -17.45 -3.97 13.53
CA LEU A 93 -17.26 -2.55 13.81
C LEU A 93 -17.25 -1.76 12.50
N SER A 94 -16.53 -2.23 11.48
CA SER A 94 -16.49 -1.57 10.18
C SER A 94 -17.87 -1.43 9.55
N GLU A 95 -18.72 -2.47 9.63
CA GLU A 95 -20.10 -2.41 9.14
C GLU A 95 -20.94 -1.37 9.89
N ARG A 96 -20.79 -1.26 11.22
CA ARG A 96 -21.45 -0.21 12.01
C ARG A 96 -21.01 1.20 11.64
N LEU A 97 -19.75 1.34 11.20
CA LEU A 97 -19.17 2.60 10.75
C LEU A 97 -19.46 2.92 9.27
N GLY A 98 -20.24 2.06 8.59
CA GLY A 98 -20.66 2.25 7.20
C GLY A 98 -19.76 1.58 6.17
N GLY A 99 -18.79 0.75 6.59
CA GLY A 99 -18.03 -0.12 5.69
C GLY A 99 -18.88 -1.28 5.17
N GLN A 100 -18.48 -1.83 4.03
CA GLN A 100 -19.14 -2.98 3.43
C GLN A 100 -18.16 -4.17 3.35
N THR A 101 -18.57 -5.32 3.87
CA THR A 101 -17.80 -6.56 3.72
C THR A 101 -17.90 -7.04 2.27
N ILE A 102 -16.78 -7.05 1.56
CA ILE A 102 -16.66 -7.51 0.17
C ILE A 102 -16.34 -9.00 0.13
N GLU A 103 -15.41 -9.44 0.98
CA GLU A 103 -15.07 -10.85 1.16
C GLU A 103 -15.15 -11.20 2.65
N ALA A 104 -15.95 -12.21 2.97
CA ALA A 104 -16.16 -12.63 4.35
C ALA A 104 -14.87 -13.21 4.95
N VAL A 105 -14.84 -13.30 6.28
CA VAL A 105 -13.71 -13.91 7.00
C VAL A 105 -13.43 -15.32 6.47
N HIS A 106 -12.22 -15.52 5.99
CA HIS A 106 -11.70 -16.81 5.54
C HIS A 106 -10.27 -17.02 6.04
N SER A 107 -9.81 -18.26 5.97
CA SER A 107 -8.46 -18.63 6.42
C SER A 107 -7.53 -18.87 5.24
N VAL A 108 -6.33 -18.30 5.32
CA VAL A 108 -5.22 -18.64 4.43
C VAL A 108 -4.15 -19.35 5.27
N PRO A 109 -3.81 -20.61 4.96
CA PRO A 109 -2.86 -21.39 5.75
C PRO A 109 -1.52 -20.66 5.93
N LYS A 110 -1.03 -20.59 7.16
CA LYS A 110 0.20 -19.88 7.58
C LYS A 110 0.18 -18.35 7.40
N VAL A 111 -0.89 -17.76 6.87
CA VAL A 111 -1.08 -16.31 6.82
C VAL A 111 -1.97 -15.86 7.97
N GLY A 112 -3.11 -16.49 8.14
CA GLY A 112 -4.07 -16.16 9.19
C GLY A 112 -5.50 -16.05 8.67
N LEU A 113 -6.33 -15.34 9.43
CA LEU A 113 -7.69 -14.99 9.03
C LEU A 113 -7.67 -13.65 8.30
N LYS A 114 -8.40 -13.56 7.20
CA LYS A 114 -8.49 -12.33 6.37
C LYS A 114 -9.94 -12.02 6.00
N ALA A 115 -10.21 -10.75 5.74
CA ALA A 115 -11.45 -10.25 5.16
C ALA A 115 -11.14 -9.05 4.27
N LEU A 116 -11.96 -8.80 3.24
CA LEU A 116 -11.92 -7.57 2.45
C LEU A 116 -13.11 -6.70 2.78
N ILE A 117 -12.84 -5.42 2.97
CA ILE A 117 -13.82 -4.41 3.41
C ILE A 117 -13.66 -3.19 2.50
N GLU A 118 -14.78 -2.71 1.96
CA GLU A 118 -14.83 -1.39 1.32
C GLU A 118 -15.10 -0.34 2.39
N ALA A 119 -14.22 0.65 2.50
CA ALA A 119 -14.39 1.78 3.39
C ALA A 119 -15.45 2.75 2.85
N PRO A 120 -16.18 3.50 3.71
CA PRO A 120 -17.14 4.53 3.24
C PRO A 120 -16.49 5.61 2.37
N ALA A 121 -15.18 5.78 2.48
CA ALA A 121 -14.39 6.67 1.64
C ALA A 121 -13.99 6.07 0.29
N GLY A 122 -14.49 4.85 -0.05
CA GLY A 122 -14.54 4.31 -1.41
C GLY A 122 -13.35 3.47 -1.86
N ALA A 123 -12.52 2.91 -0.96
CA ALA A 123 -11.49 1.96 -1.36
C ALA A 123 -11.56 0.67 -0.53
N ILE A 124 -11.18 -0.45 -1.15
CA ILE A 124 -11.11 -1.75 -0.50
C ILE A 124 -9.79 -1.85 0.26
N PHE A 125 -9.86 -2.27 1.52
CA PHE A 125 -8.71 -2.66 2.32
C PHE A 125 -8.91 -4.07 2.87
N GLY A 126 -7.81 -4.72 3.22
CA GLY A 126 -7.84 -5.97 3.95
C GLY A 126 -7.78 -5.74 5.45
N ALA A 127 -8.49 -6.55 6.23
CA ALA A 127 -8.22 -6.73 7.64
C ALA A 127 -7.63 -8.14 7.84
N CYS A 128 -6.57 -8.26 8.63
CA CYS A 128 -5.90 -9.53 8.86
C CYS A 128 -5.63 -9.75 10.34
N GLN A 129 -6.00 -10.93 10.80
CA GLN A 129 -5.56 -11.49 12.08
C GLN A 129 -4.52 -12.55 11.79
N PRO A 130 -3.21 -12.21 11.90
CA PRO A 130 -2.13 -13.08 11.48
C PRO A 130 -2.10 -14.41 12.28
N ALA A 131 -1.63 -15.47 11.62
CA ALA A 131 -1.30 -16.71 12.32
C ALA A 131 -0.12 -16.48 13.28
N PRO A 132 0.00 -17.26 14.39
CA PRO A 132 1.05 -17.02 15.39
C PRO A 132 2.48 -17.12 14.86
N ASP A 133 2.70 -17.88 13.80
CA ASP A 133 4.00 -18.07 13.12
C ASP A 133 4.13 -17.24 11.83
N TRP A 134 3.19 -16.33 11.58
CA TRP A 134 3.21 -15.45 10.41
C TRP A 134 4.28 -14.38 10.54
N THR A 135 5.00 -14.17 9.45
CA THR A 135 5.97 -13.09 9.30
C THR A 135 5.68 -12.29 8.04
N PHE A 136 5.86 -10.99 8.11
CA PHE A 136 5.76 -10.06 7.00
C PHE A 136 6.98 -9.17 7.00
N THR A 137 7.76 -9.23 5.93
CA THR A 137 8.97 -8.42 5.78
C THR A 137 8.65 -7.14 5.05
N ALA A 138 8.84 -6.03 5.73
CA ALA A 138 8.66 -4.67 5.24
C ALA A 138 9.81 -3.78 5.71
N GLY A 139 9.93 -2.57 5.13
CA GLY A 139 10.95 -1.60 5.52
C GLY A 139 12.32 -1.82 4.89
N MET A 140 12.50 -2.90 4.15
CA MET A 140 13.75 -3.25 3.48
C MET A 140 13.71 -2.86 1.99
N PRO A 141 14.86 -2.82 1.29
CA PRO A 141 14.88 -2.71 -0.17
C PRO A 141 14.03 -3.80 -0.82
N ASN A 142 13.33 -3.48 -1.91
CA ASN A 142 12.43 -4.38 -2.64
C ASN A 142 11.22 -4.87 -1.82
N THR A 143 10.88 -4.21 -0.73
CA THR A 143 9.70 -4.49 0.08
C THR A 143 8.87 -3.23 0.29
N LEU A 144 7.66 -3.38 0.86
CA LEU A 144 6.84 -2.25 1.28
C LEU A 144 7.59 -1.39 2.30
N VAL A 145 7.62 -0.07 2.10
CA VAL A 145 8.14 0.88 3.09
C VAL A 145 7.10 1.91 3.51
N TRP A 146 6.05 2.10 2.72
CA TRP A 146 4.95 3.00 3.03
C TRP A 146 3.68 2.59 2.30
N ALA A 147 2.53 2.90 2.87
CA ALA A 147 1.23 2.76 2.23
C ALA A 147 0.47 4.08 2.33
N GLU A 148 -0.23 4.45 1.25
CA GLU A 148 -1.08 5.65 1.23
C GLU A 148 -2.51 5.30 0.85
N PHE A 149 -3.45 5.93 1.55
CA PHE A 149 -4.86 5.93 1.21
C PHE A 149 -5.19 7.25 0.50
N ILE A 150 -5.56 7.18 -0.77
CA ILE A 150 -5.80 8.34 -1.62
C ILE A 150 -7.29 8.44 -1.92
N THR A 151 -7.93 9.54 -1.52
CA THR A 151 -9.40 9.69 -1.60
C THR A 151 -9.84 11.15 -1.80
N HIS A 152 -11.03 11.34 -2.40
CA HIS A 152 -11.76 12.61 -2.38
C HIS A 152 -12.38 12.89 -1.00
N LEU A 153 -12.70 11.83 -0.24
CA LEU A 153 -13.47 11.87 1.00
C LEU A 153 -12.55 11.79 2.23
N ALA A 154 -11.54 12.68 2.28
CA ALA A 154 -10.52 12.69 3.31
C ALA A 154 -11.08 12.72 4.75
N PRO A 155 -12.05 13.61 5.11
CA PRO A 155 -12.61 13.61 6.46
C PRO A 155 -13.34 12.31 6.83
N GLN A 156 -14.04 11.69 5.88
CA GLN A 156 -14.72 10.40 6.10
C GLN A 156 -13.72 9.27 6.32
N ALA A 157 -12.60 9.28 5.57
CA ALA A 157 -11.52 8.33 5.78
C ALA A 157 -10.91 8.49 7.19
N ASP A 158 -10.56 9.72 7.57
CA ASP A 158 -9.98 10.02 8.87
C ASP A 158 -10.90 9.58 10.01
N GLN A 159 -12.21 9.83 9.90
CA GLN A 159 -13.18 9.39 10.89
C GLN A 159 -13.28 7.85 10.92
N PHE A 160 -13.49 7.21 9.78
CA PHE A 160 -13.69 5.76 9.70
C PHE A 160 -12.49 4.98 10.26
N PHE A 161 -11.28 5.25 9.77
CA PHE A 161 -10.08 4.54 10.21
C PHE A 161 -9.67 4.92 11.64
N GLY A 162 -9.92 6.18 12.04
CA GLY A 162 -9.75 6.62 13.42
C GLY A 162 -10.64 5.86 14.41
N GLU A 163 -11.93 5.67 14.08
CA GLU A 163 -12.87 4.91 14.94
C GLU A 163 -12.62 3.38 14.87
N LEU A 164 -12.18 2.86 13.71
CA LEU A 164 -11.97 1.43 13.51
C LEU A 164 -10.70 0.90 14.18
N PHE A 165 -9.57 1.63 14.05
CA PHE A 165 -8.26 1.20 14.53
C PHE A 165 -7.69 2.08 15.65
N GLY A 166 -8.40 3.12 16.06
CA GLY A 166 -7.91 4.05 17.08
C GLY A 166 -6.82 4.99 16.57
N PHE A 167 -6.75 5.24 15.27
CA PHE A 167 -5.76 6.14 14.72
C PHE A 167 -5.99 7.58 15.16
N PHE A 168 -4.90 8.30 15.41
CA PHE A 168 -4.90 9.76 15.39
C PHE A 168 -4.12 10.26 14.18
N GLY A 169 -4.54 11.41 13.65
CA GLY A 169 -3.93 12.01 12.47
C GLY A 169 -3.04 13.19 12.83
N GLN A 170 -1.89 13.30 12.15
CA GLN A 170 -1.09 14.51 12.10
C GLN A 170 -1.14 15.09 10.69
N GLN A 171 -1.65 16.32 10.58
CA GLN A 171 -1.75 17.02 9.30
C GLN A 171 -0.38 17.52 8.85
N PHE A 172 -0.08 17.29 7.58
CA PHE A 172 1.03 17.84 6.84
C PHE A 172 0.48 18.63 5.65
N GLY A 173 1.25 19.60 5.14
CA GLY A 173 0.73 20.53 4.15
C GLY A 173 -0.21 21.57 4.76
N ASP A 174 -0.92 22.32 3.92
CA ASP A 174 -1.79 23.43 4.33
C ASP A 174 -3.24 23.00 4.63
N GLY A 175 -3.57 21.75 4.38
CA GLY A 175 -4.90 21.17 4.57
C GLY A 175 -5.94 21.61 3.53
N ALA A 176 -5.56 22.41 2.54
CA ALA A 176 -6.42 22.90 1.48
C ALA A 176 -5.99 22.36 0.10
N ASP A 177 -4.89 22.85 -0.43
CA ASP A 177 -4.34 22.40 -1.72
C ASP A 177 -3.39 21.20 -1.53
N ASP A 178 -2.66 21.15 -0.40
CA ASP A 178 -1.83 20.03 0.03
C ASP A 178 -2.40 19.43 1.32
N ASP A 179 -3.39 18.54 1.17
CA ASP A 179 -4.05 17.85 2.29
C ASP A 179 -3.50 16.44 2.43
N TYR A 180 -2.40 16.33 3.16
CA TYR A 180 -1.75 15.08 3.51
C TYR A 180 -1.75 14.87 5.01
N MET A 181 -2.25 13.73 5.45
CA MET A 181 -2.29 13.33 6.86
C MET A 181 -1.51 12.04 7.07
N VAL A 182 -0.74 11.97 8.13
CA VAL A 182 -0.16 10.71 8.60
C VAL A 182 -1.00 10.19 9.74
N TRP A 183 -1.49 8.95 9.61
CA TRP A 183 -2.18 8.23 10.68
C TRP A 183 -1.16 7.50 11.55
N TYR A 184 -1.38 7.58 12.83
CA TYR A 184 -0.55 6.96 13.87
C TYR A 184 -1.36 5.95 14.67
N ALA A 185 -0.73 4.80 14.97
CA ALA A 185 -1.19 3.82 15.94
C ALA A 185 -0.25 3.89 17.16
N GLY A 186 -0.69 4.48 18.26
CA GLY A 186 0.22 4.86 19.35
C GLY A 186 1.26 5.88 18.85
N ASP A 187 2.54 5.60 19.07
CA ASP A 187 3.63 6.48 18.65
C ASP A 187 4.15 6.17 17.22
N ASP A 188 3.63 5.12 16.59
CA ASP A 188 4.08 4.65 15.29
C ASP A 188 3.28 5.29 14.15
N SER A 189 3.97 5.88 13.18
CA SER A 189 3.37 6.27 11.90
C SER A 189 3.08 5.00 11.08
N VAL A 190 1.84 4.86 10.61
CA VAL A 190 1.43 3.61 9.95
C VAL A 190 0.99 3.77 8.50
N ILE A 191 0.32 4.88 8.16
CA ILE A 191 -0.27 5.11 6.83
C ILE A 191 -0.30 6.61 6.52
N GLY A 192 -0.03 6.95 5.26
CA GLY A 192 -0.32 8.27 4.71
C GLY A 192 -1.77 8.32 4.19
N ARG A 193 -2.47 9.41 4.44
CA ARG A 193 -3.75 9.71 3.79
C ARG A 193 -3.56 10.97 2.94
N ALA A 194 -3.70 10.84 1.63
CA ALA A 194 -3.67 11.94 0.68
C ALA A 194 -5.08 12.26 0.18
N ARG A 195 -5.43 13.54 0.13
CA ARG A 195 -6.59 13.97 -0.63
C ARG A 195 -6.23 13.98 -2.13
N MET A 196 -7.14 13.56 -2.97
CA MET A 196 -6.98 13.72 -4.41
C MET A 196 -6.88 15.20 -4.76
N MET A 197 -5.96 15.53 -5.69
CA MET A 197 -5.70 16.90 -6.12
C MET A 197 -6.98 17.58 -6.65
N ALA A 198 -7.06 18.88 -6.49
CA ALA A 198 -8.13 19.71 -7.05
C ALA A 198 -8.20 19.48 -8.57
N GLY A 199 -9.42 19.31 -9.07
CA GLY A 199 -9.65 19.01 -10.50
C GLY A 199 -9.61 17.53 -10.88
N THR A 200 -9.20 16.61 -9.97
CA THR A 200 -9.38 15.18 -10.20
C THR A 200 -10.88 14.89 -10.32
N PRO A 201 -11.35 14.25 -11.43
CA PRO A 201 -12.77 13.93 -11.59
C PRO A 201 -13.30 13.06 -10.45
N ASP A 202 -14.52 13.31 -9.98
CA ASP A 202 -15.18 12.52 -8.93
C ASP A 202 -15.35 11.04 -9.31
N SER A 203 -15.29 10.73 -10.61
CA SER A 203 -15.32 9.35 -11.12
C SER A 203 -14.03 8.56 -10.87
N VAL A 204 -12.93 9.23 -10.48
CA VAL A 204 -11.69 8.55 -10.10
C VAL A 204 -11.88 7.94 -8.72
N PRO A 205 -11.83 6.60 -8.58
CA PRO A 205 -12.09 5.95 -7.29
C PRO A 205 -10.96 6.20 -6.29
N ALA A 206 -11.32 6.20 -5.01
CA ALA A 206 -10.35 6.09 -3.93
C ALA A 206 -9.51 4.81 -4.09
N ARG A 207 -8.29 4.83 -3.59
CA ARG A 207 -7.35 3.72 -3.77
C ARG A 207 -6.27 3.68 -2.71
N TRP A 208 -5.66 2.53 -2.59
CA TRP A 208 -4.38 2.37 -1.91
C TRP A 208 -3.22 2.54 -2.89
N MET A 209 -2.10 3.01 -2.38
CA MET A 209 -0.81 3.07 -3.07
C MET A 209 0.25 2.42 -2.19
N ALA A 210 0.73 1.26 -2.61
CA ALA A 210 1.87 0.60 -1.97
C ALA A 210 3.16 1.21 -2.51
N HIS A 211 4.04 1.67 -1.63
CA HIS A 211 5.35 2.20 -1.96
C HIS A 211 6.41 1.16 -1.66
N PHE A 212 7.04 0.65 -2.70
CA PHE A 212 8.15 -0.30 -2.60
C PHE A 212 9.48 0.45 -2.68
N ARG A 213 10.38 0.14 -1.74
CA ARG A 213 11.72 0.72 -1.77
C ARG A 213 12.52 0.20 -2.94
N THR A 214 13.24 1.08 -3.63
CA THR A 214 14.17 0.71 -4.69
C THR A 214 15.29 -0.21 -4.16
N PRO A 215 15.87 -1.09 -5.03
CA PRO A 215 17.04 -1.88 -4.69
C PRO A 215 18.23 -0.99 -4.28
N LEU A 216 19.14 -1.50 -3.44
CA LEU A 216 20.36 -0.77 -3.05
C LEU A 216 21.51 -0.89 -4.06
N ASP A 217 21.44 -1.84 -4.98
CA ASP A 217 22.49 -2.13 -5.97
C ASP A 217 22.39 -1.26 -7.22
N ARG A 218 21.40 -0.38 -7.30
CA ARG A 218 21.16 0.54 -8.41
C ARG A 218 20.56 1.86 -7.92
N ASP A 219 20.76 2.92 -8.67
CA ASP A 219 20.13 4.19 -8.36
C ASP A 219 18.64 4.20 -8.75
N PHE A 220 17.94 5.27 -8.35
CA PHE A 220 16.50 5.42 -8.58
C PHE A 220 16.13 5.40 -10.07
N ASP A 221 16.92 6.07 -10.91
CA ASP A 221 16.61 6.21 -12.33
C ASP A 221 16.87 4.89 -13.07
N ASP A 222 17.93 4.13 -12.70
CA ASP A 222 18.19 2.77 -13.20
C ASP A 222 17.08 1.78 -12.77
N ALA A 223 16.58 1.89 -11.53
CA ALA A 223 15.45 1.08 -11.07
C ALA A 223 14.17 1.37 -11.90
N LEU A 224 13.96 2.63 -12.26
CA LEU A 224 12.84 3.06 -13.09
C LEU A 224 12.96 2.56 -14.53
N VAL A 225 14.17 2.58 -15.10
CA VAL A 225 14.47 2.02 -16.44
C VAL A 225 14.18 0.50 -16.43
N LEU A 226 14.65 -0.24 -15.42
CA LEU A 226 14.38 -1.67 -15.30
C LEU A 226 12.86 -1.95 -15.22
N ALA A 227 12.13 -1.20 -14.41
CA ALA A 227 10.69 -1.35 -14.30
C ALA A 227 10.00 -1.09 -15.65
N HIS A 228 10.43 -0.08 -16.40
CA HIS A 228 9.92 0.23 -17.73
C HIS A 228 10.20 -0.89 -18.74
N GLU A 229 11.44 -1.41 -18.76
CA GLU A 229 11.84 -2.54 -19.63
C GLU A 229 11.05 -3.82 -19.30
N ALA A 230 10.71 -4.04 -18.02
CA ALA A 230 9.84 -5.12 -17.58
C ALA A 230 8.34 -4.89 -17.89
N GLY A 231 7.98 -3.73 -18.47
CA GLY A 231 6.62 -3.42 -18.93
C GLY A 231 5.82 -2.48 -18.05
N ALA A 232 6.40 -1.88 -17.01
CA ALA A 232 5.71 -0.86 -16.23
C ALA A 232 5.48 0.41 -17.05
N ARG A 233 4.40 1.11 -16.69
CA ARG A 233 4.06 2.41 -17.27
C ARG A 233 4.12 3.50 -16.19
N LEU A 234 4.86 4.55 -16.47
CA LEU A 234 4.89 5.73 -15.61
C LEU A 234 3.52 6.43 -15.66
N ARG A 235 2.97 6.75 -14.50
CA ARG A 235 1.66 7.40 -14.36
C ARG A 235 1.78 8.90 -14.15
N PHE A 236 2.84 9.34 -13.47
CA PHE A 236 3.17 10.73 -13.23
C PHE A 236 4.68 10.90 -13.30
N ARG A 237 5.15 12.13 -13.60
CA ARG A 237 6.59 12.44 -13.51
C ARG A 237 7.10 12.14 -12.10
N PRO A 238 8.30 11.53 -11.95
CA PRO A 238 8.89 11.33 -10.64
C PRO A 238 9.06 12.68 -9.91
N TYR A 239 8.77 12.66 -8.63
CA TYR A 239 8.88 13.84 -7.77
C TYR A 239 9.65 13.52 -6.51
N THR A 240 10.22 14.55 -5.87
CA THR A 240 10.91 14.43 -4.59
C THR A 240 10.03 15.00 -3.49
N SER A 241 9.88 14.23 -2.41
CA SER A 241 9.09 14.57 -1.25
C SER A 241 9.91 14.43 0.02
N GLN A 242 9.29 14.71 1.16
CA GLN A 242 9.94 14.55 2.47
C GLN A 242 10.19 13.09 2.86
N ILE A 243 9.53 12.14 2.18
CA ILE A 243 9.74 10.69 2.38
C ILE A 243 10.70 10.07 1.37
N GLY A 244 11.10 10.80 0.32
CA GLY A 244 12.01 10.31 -0.71
C GLY A 244 11.68 10.80 -2.13
N LYS A 245 12.44 10.32 -3.11
CA LYS A 245 12.11 10.45 -4.54
C LYS A 245 11.15 9.33 -4.91
N VAL A 246 10.00 9.69 -5.51
CA VAL A 246 8.87 8.78 -5.78
C VAL A 246 8.55 8.75 -7.26
N ALA A 247 8.28 7.56 -7.80
CA ALA A 247 7.67 7.35 -9.11
C ALA A 247 6.40 6.50 -8.98
N MET A 248 5.27 7.01 -9.46
CA MET A 248 4.02 6.25 -9.53
C MET A 248 3.95 5.48 -10.85
N LEU A 249 3.72 4.19 -10.77
CA LEU A 249 3.75 3.25 -11.89
C LEU A 249 2.47 2.41 -11.93
N SER A 250 2.23 1.78 -13.07
CA SER A 250 1.40 0.59 -13.15
C SER A 250 2.21 -0.55 -13.75
N ASP A 251 2.03 -1.76 -13.22
CA ASP A 251 2.62 -2.97 -13.74
C ASP A 251 1.95 -3.41 -15.07
N PRO A 252 2.41 -4.47 -15.75
CA PRO A 252 1.82 -4.94 -17.00
C PRO A 252 0.35 -5.37 -16.89
N THR A 253 -0.13 -5.75 -15.68
CA THR A 253 -1.51 -6.12 -15.42
C THR A 253 -2.42 -4.92 -15.15
N GLY A 254 -1.82 -3.73 -15.00
CA GLY A 254 -2.51 -2.47 -14.71
C GLY A 254 -2.52 -2.08 -13.23
N ALA A 255 -2.00 -2.92 -12.34
CA ALA A 255 -1.97 -2.64 -10.91
C ALA A 255 -1.00 -1.48 -10.60
N ARG A 256 -1.48 -0.53 -9.80
CA ARG A 256 -0.73 0.69 -9.44
C ARG A 256 0.12 0.45 -8.20
N PHE A 257 1.32 0.98 -8.24
CA PHE A 257 2.28 0.98 -7.14
C PHE A 257 3.24 2.17 -7.27
N ALA A 258 4.02 2.44 -6.24
CA ALA A 258 5.09 3.43 -6.30
C ALA A 258 6.45 2.77 -6.02
N LEU A 259 7.47 3.22 -6.74
CA LEU A 259 8.87 3.06 -6.35
C LEU A 259 9.30 4.27 -5.56
N ILE A 260 10.04 4.06 -4.48
CA ILE A 260 10.54 5.13 -3.63
C ILE A 260 12.01 4.88 -3.25
N ASP A 261 12.82 5.93 -3.32
CA ASP A 261 14.14 5.99 -2.71
C ASP A 261 14.13 6.96 -1.52
N PRO A 262 14.03 6.45 -0.28
CA PRO A 262 14.01 7.30 0.91
C PRO A 262 15.31 8.08 1.14
N SER A 263 16.44 7.65 0.56
CA SER A 263 17.73 8.34 0.72
C SER A 263 17.78 9.71 0.01
N LEU A 264 16.84 9.93 -0.93
CA LEU A 264 16.69 11.16 -1.68
C LEU A 264 15.59 12.07 -1.11
N ALA A 265 15.19 11.87 0.15
CA ALA A 265 14.26 12.75 0.86
C ALA A 265 14.84 14.16 1.00
N VAL A 266 13.98 15.18 0.87
CA VAL A 266 14.38 16.58 1.07
C VAL A 266 13.90 17.07 2.43
N GLU A 267 14.78 17.76 3.18
CA GLU A 267 14.39 18.43 4.42
C GLU A 267 13.45 19.61 4.10
N GLY A 268 12.30 19.65 4.78
CA GLY A 268 11.23 20.63 4.74
C GLY A 268 11.45 21.97 4.04
N GLY A 269 11.27 21.98 2.74
CA GLY A 269 10.98 23.19 1.99
C GLY A 269 9.57 23.06 1.43
N GLY A 270 8.71 24.02 1.71
CA GLY A 270 7.39 24.07 1.12
C GLY A 270 7.50 23.91 -0.41
N GLY A 271 6.71 23.00 -0.94
CA GLY A 271 6.68 22.69 -2.36
C GLY A 271 6.50 23.94 -3.19
N SER A 272 7.58 24.39 -3.80
CA SER A 272 7.49 25.32 -4.91
C SER A 272 7.55 24.52 -6.19
N GLY A 273 6.42 24.46 -6.88
CA GLY A 273 6.37 24.17 -8.30
C GLY A 273 6.33 22.69 -8.66
N ALA A 274 5.22 22.03 -8.41
CA ALA A 274 4.72 21.12 -9.41
C ALA A 274 4.29 21.98 -10.60
N ASP A 275 5.13 22.10 -11.61
CA ASP A 275 4.67 22.55 -12.92
C ASP A 275 3.52 21.62 -13.30
N ASP A 276 2.37 22.22 -13.61
CA ASP A 276 1.15 21.53 -14.03
C ASP A 276 1.50 20.55 -15.18
N PRO A 277 1.32 19.22 -15.03
CA PRO A 277 1.64 18.28 -16.08
C PRO A 277 0.68 18.35 -17.28
N PHE A 278 -0.24 19.31 -17.31
CA PHE A 278 -1.23 19.53 -18.37
C PHE A 278 -1.05 20.84 -19.15
N ASP A 279 0.03 21.59 -18.91
CA ASP A 279 0.37 22.77 -19.71
C ASP A 279 1.30 22.35 -20.87
N ASP A 280 0.73 21.61 -21.87
CA ASP A 280 1.08 21.61 -23.30
C ASP A 280 0.00 20.84 -24.10
#